data_78af7903dd7a69280d33e93dbbe478e5
#
_entry.id   78af7903dd7a69280d33e93dbbe478e5
#
_cell.length_a   1.000
_cell.length_b   1.000
_cell.length_c   1.000
_cell.angle_alpha   90.00
_cell.angle_beta   90.00
_cell.angle_gamma   90.00
#
_symmetry.space_group_name_H-M   'P 1'
#
loop_
_entity.id
_entity.type
_entity.pdbx_description
1 polymer ?
#
loop_
_entity_poly.entity_id
_entity_poly.type
_entity_poly.pdbx_seq_one_letter_code
_entity_poly.pdbx_strand_id
1 'polypeptide(L)'
;LLGKNSWLMSAVGDDFYGQSLLAQTTQSGVNVDKCLIVNGENTSSYLSLLDKTGEMLVAINDMTISEHISAEFLSQHIDFIQGAKVIVADCNISESTLVWLLNNAGKVPVFVDPVSAWKCVKIREHLAQIHTLKPNRLEAETLSGISLSDRNDAEKVAVWFHTHGLNRLVLSMGGDGVYYS
;
A
#
# COMPACT_ATOMS: atom_id res chain seq x y z
N LEU A 1 -15.80 6.87 -7.83
CA LEU A 1 -16.89 6.32 -7.04
C LEU A 1 -17.33 7.25 -5.90
N LEU A 2 -16.39 7.86 -5.18
CA LEU A 2 -16.70 8.81 -4.09
C LEU A 2 -16.70 10.28 -4.56
N GLY A 3 -16.78 10.54 -5.88
CA GLY A 3 -16.79 11.88 -6.44
C GLY A 3 -15.48 12.65 -6.23
N LYS A 4 -14.36 11.94 -6.07
CA LYS A 4 -13.03 12.52 -5.91
C LYS A 4 -12.19 12.27 -7.15
N ASN A 5 -11.40 13.26 -7.53
CA ASN A 5 -10.37 13.09 -8.54
C ASN A 5 -9.25 12.24 -7.95
N SER A 6 -8.92 11.14 -8.61
CA SER A 6 -7.87 10.21 -8.19
C SER A 6 -6.91 9.94 -9.33
N TRP A 7 -5.64 9.78 -8.99
CA TRP A 7 -4.57 9.39 -9.89
C TRP A 7 -3.89 8.15 -9.36
N LEU A 8 -3.52 7.27 -10.28
CA LEU A 8 -2.67 6.14 -9.99
C LEU A 8 -1.25 6.44 -10.47
N MET A 9 -0.28 6.22 -9.58
CA MET A 9 1.14 6.13 -9.91
C MET A 9 1.56 4.68 -9.72
N SER A 10 1.87 4.00 -10.81
CA SER A 10 2.21 2.57 -10.84
C SER A 10 3.10 2.29 -12.05
N ALA A 11 3.57 1.05 -12.17
CA ALA A 11 4.30 0.59 -13.35
C ALA A 11 3.59 -0.60 -13.99
N VAL A 12 3.51 -0.59 -15.31
CA VAL A 12 3.00 -1.69 -16.15
C VAL A 12 3.96 -1.95 -17.29
N GLY A 13 3.94 -3.17 -17.83
CA GLY A 13 4.64 -3.49 -19.07
C GLY A 13 3.92 -2.92 -20.29
N ASP A 14 4.59 -2.95 -21.43
CA ASP A 14 3.99 -2.63 -22.74
C ASP A 14 3.19 -3.80 -23.34
N ASP A 15 2.89 -4.80 -22.49
CA ASP A 15 2.14 -6.00 -22.85
C ASP A 15 0.60 -5.76 -22.87
N PHE A 16 -0.13 -6.81 -23.30
CA PHE A 16 -1.59 -6.80 -23.36
C PHE A 16 -2.24 -6.53 -21.99
N TYR A 17 -1.66 -7.07 -20.92
CA TYR A 17 -2.21 -6.91 -19.57
C TYR A 17 -2.04 -5.47 -19.07
N GLY A 18 -0.88 -4.84 -19.30
CA GLY A 18 -0.63 -3.45 -18.96
C GLY A 18 -1.60 -2.51 -19.67
N GLN A 19 -1.78 -2.66 -20.97
CA GLN A 19 -2.74 -1.87 -21.75
C GLN A 19 -4.17 -2.05 -21.26
N SER A 20 -4.57 -3.30 -20.98
CA SER A 20 -5.91 -3.62 -20.47
C SER A 20 -6.16 -3.01 -19.09
N LEU A 21 -5.19 -3.11 -18.17
CA LEU A 21 -5.29 -2.54 -16.82
C LEU A 21 -5.42 -1.02 -16.85
N LEU A 22 -4.59 -0.34 -17.63
CA LEU A 22 -4.68 1.12 -17.78
C LEU A 22 -6.03 1.56 -18.36
N ALA A 23 -6.53 0.85 -19.38
CA ALA A 23 -7.82 1.15 -19.98
C ALA A 23 -8.97 0.96 -18.98
N GLN A 24 -9.01 -0.16 -18.25
CA GLN A 24 -10.05 -0.43 -17.25
C GLN A 24 -9.99 0.55 -16.08
N THR A 25 -8.79 0.91 -15.64
CA THR A 25 -8.58 1.89 -14.56
C THR A 25 -9.10 3.27 -14.98
N THR A 26 -8.81 3.69 -16.21
CA THR A 26 -9.34 4.93 -16.79
C THR A 26 -10.87 4.91 -16.90
N GLN A 27 -11.46 3.80 -17.36
CA GLN A 27 -12.92 3.63 -17.43
C GLN A 27 -13.58 3.72 -16.04
N SER A 28 -12.86 3.34 -14.99
CA SER A 28 -13.33 3.48 -13.60
C SER A 28 -13.22 4.91 -13.06
N GLY A 29 -12.76 5.86 -13.87
CA GLY A 29 -12.65 7.28 -13.52
C GLY A 29 -11.38 7.65 -12.77
N VAL A 30 -10.34 6.79 -12.78
CA VAL A 30 -9.02 7.07 -12.21
C VAL A 30 -8.09 7.54 -13.32
N ASN A 31 -7.37 8.62 -13.10
CA ASN A 31 -6.37 9.11 -14.04
C ASN A 31 -5.10 8.27 -13.94
N VAL A 32 -4.57 7.83 -15.08
CA VAL A 32 -3.39 6.96 -15.20
C VAL A 32 -2.20 7.62 -15.91
N ASP A 33 -2.26 8.94 -16.15
CA ASP A 33 -1.22 9.68 -16.88
C ASP A 33 0.14 9.72 -16.16
N LYS A 34 0.17 9.30 -14.90
CA LYS A 34 1.37 9.16 -14.08
C LYS A 34 1.81 7.69 -13.92
N CYS A 35 1.18 6.76 -14.63
CA CYS A 35 1.66 5.38 -14.67
C CYS A 35 2.86 5.26 -15.62
N LEU A 36 3.88 4.52 -15.20
CA LEU A 36 5.05 4.21 -16.01
C LEU A 36 4.73 3.00 -16.89
N ILE A 37 5.01 3.11 -18.20
CA ILE A 37 4.98 1.98 -19.12
C ILE A 37 6.43 1.57 -19.39
N VAL A 38 6.79 0.36 -18.98
CA VAL A 38 8.16 -0.16 -19.11
C VAL A 38 8.25 -1.05 -20.33
N ASN A 39 9.00 -0.58 -21.35
CA ASN A 39 9.12 -1.30 -22.61
C ASN A 39 9.91 -2.60 -22.45
N GLY A 40 9.37 -3.67 -23.01
CA GLY A 40 9.99 -5.00 -23.03
C GLY A 40 9.87 -5.77 -21.71
N GLU A 41 9.13 -5.26 -20.73
CA GLU A 41 8.85 -5.95 -19.48
C GLU A 41 7.41 -6.43 -19.38
N ASN A 42 7.18 -7.42 -18.52
CA ASN A 42 5.83 -7.93 -18.27
C ASN A 42 5.16 -7.17 -17.13
N THR A 43 3.86 -6.93 -17.29
CA THR A 43 3.02 -6.39 -16.20
C THR A 43 2.96 -7.40 -15.05
N SER A 44 2.97 -6.88 -13.81
CA SER A 44 2.82 -7.69 -12.60
C SER A 44 1.67 -8.67 -12.70
N SER A 45 1.90 -9.88 -12.24
CA SER A 45 0.89 -10.92 -12.20
C SER A 45 0.77 -11.55 -10.82
N TYR A 46 -0.44 -11.90 -10.44
CA TYR A 46 -0.75 -12.65 -9.23
C TYR A 46 -1.71 -13.78 -9.57
N LEU A 47 -1.24 -15.02 -9.44
CA LEU A 47 -2.01 -16.22 -9.68
C LEU A 47 -2.27 -16.92 -8.35
N SER A 48 -3.54 -17.10 -7.99
CA SER A 48 -3.94 -17.85 -6.81
C SER A 48 -4.65 -19.13 -7.21
N LEU A 49 -4.29 -20.23 -6.56
CA LEU A 49 -4.98 -21.51 -6.66
C LEU A 49 -5.83 -21.68 -5.39
N LEU A 50 -7.13 -21.85 -5.61
CA LEU A 50 -8.09 -22.03 -4.51
C LEU A 50 -8.55 -23.50 -4.48
N ASP A 51 -8.89 -23.99 -3.29
CA ASP A 51 -9.56 -25.25 -3.16
C ASP A 51 -11.07 -25.14 -3.46
N LYS A 52 -11.79 -26.26 -3.36
CA LYS A 52 -13.25 -26.30 -3.62
C LYS A 52 -14.09 -25.49 -2.62
N THR A 53 -13.52 -25.06 -1.50
CA THR A 53 -14.17 -24.21 -0.48
C THR A 53 -13.88 -22.72 -0.66
N GLY A 54 -13.01 -22.37 -1.62
CA GLY A 54 -12.54 -21.01 -1.85
C GLY A 54 -11.33 -20.61 -1.01
N GLU A 55 -10.77 -21.55 -0.24
CA GLU A 55 -9.53 -21.31 0.53
C GLU A 55 -8.31 -21.34 -0.41
N MET A 56 -7.40 -20.40 -0.19
CA MET A 56 -6.20 -20.29 -1.00
C MET A 56 -5.17 -21.36 -0.62
N LEU A 57 -4.86 -22.24 -1.57
CA LEU A 57 -3.85 -23.29 -1.41
C LEU A 57 -2.44 -22.75 -1.67
N VAL A 58 -2.28 -21.96 -2.73
CA VAL A 58 -0.99 -21.39 -3.13
C VAL A 58 -1.21 -20.12 -3.95
N ALA A 59 -0.29 -19.20 -3.84
CA ALA A 59 -0.21 -18.04 -4.72
C ALA A 59 1.20 -17.91 -5.28
N ILE A 60 1.28 -17.58 -6.56
CA ILE A 60 2.51 -17.24 -7.27
C ILE A 60 2.36 -15.81 -7.77
N ASN A 61 3.34 -14.97 -7.54
CA ASN A 61 3.33 -13.61 -8.05
C ASN A 61 4.66 -13.24 -8.71
N ASP A 62 4.56 -12.38 -9.71
CA ASP A 62 5.67 -11.65 -10.27
C ASP A 62 5.35 -10.16 -10.14
N MET A 63 6.11 -9.47 -9.30
CA MET A 63 5.95 -8.05 -8.99
C MET A 63 7.21 -7.24 -9.36
N THR A 64 8.11 -7.83 -10.15
CA THR A 64 9.43 -7.25 -10.48
C THR A 64 9.31 -5.85 -11.08
N ILE A 65 8.31 -5.63 -11.94
CA ILE A 65 8.08 -4.32 -12.56
C ILE A 65 7.83 -3.20 -11.55
N SER A 66 7.38 -3.53 -10.33
CA SER A 66 7.17 -2.53 -9.28
C SER A 66 8.48 -1.85 -8.82
N GLU A 67 9.64 -2.43 -9.11
CA GLU A 67 10.94 -1.84 -8.81
C GLU A 67 11.21 -0.56 -9.61
N HIS A 68 10.54 -0.39 -10.75
CA HIS A 68 10.60 0.84 -11.54
C HIS A 68 9.88 2.02 -10.85
N ILE A 69 9.02 1.76 -9.87
CA ILE A 69 8.47 2.80 -9.01
C ILE A 69 9.55 3.18 -7.98
N SER A 70 10.55 3.90 -8.46
CA SER A 70 11.73 4.27 -7.69
C SER A 70 11.62 5.67 -7.08
N ALA A 71 12.51 6.01 -6.17
CA ALA A 71 12.65 7.38 -5.65
C ALA A 71 12.94 8.39 -6.77
N GLU A 72 13.69 7.99 -7.80
CA GLU A 72 13.96 8.82 -8.97
C GLU A 72 12.66 9.10 -9.76
N PHE A 73 11.88 8.06 -10.05
CA PHE A 73 10.58 8.22 -10.70
C PHE A 73 9.66 9.15 -9.90
N LEU A 74 9.56 8.99 -8.59
CA LEU A 74 8.74 9.86 -7.74
C LEU A 74 9.26 11.29 -7.73
N SER A 75 10.57 11.49 -7.74
CA SER A 75 11.19 12.83 -7.72
C SER A 75 10.83 13.66 -8.96
N GLN A 76 10.65 13.03 -10.11
CA GLN A 76 10.20 13.68 -11.34
C GLN A 76 8.76 14.22 -11.24
N HIS A 77 8.01 13.76 -10.24
CA HIS A 77 6.61 14.14 -9.98
C HIS A 77 6.40 14.83 -8.63
N ILE A 78 7.47 15.37 -8.04
CA ILE A 78 7.42 15.91 -6.67
C ILE A 78 6.35 16.99 -6.48
N ASP A 79 6.23 17.94 -7.39
CA ASP A 79 5.24 19.01 -7.30
C ASP A 79 3.80 18.45 -7.34
N PHE A 80 3.57 17.43 -8.16
CA PHE A 80 2.30 16.73 -8.23
C PHE A 80 1.99 15.99 -6.91
N ILE A 81 2.97 15.27 -6.36
CA ILE A 81 2.88 14.56 -5.08
C ILE A 81 2.55 15.55 -3.95
N GLN A 82 3.28 16.65 -3.86
CA GLN A 82 3.08 17.68 -2.83
C GLN A 82 1.82 18.52 -3.03
N GLY A 83 1.26 18.54 -4.23
CA GLY A 83 -0.04 19.17 -4.55
C GLY A 83 -1.25 18.29 -4.21
N ALA A 84 -1.06 17.04 -3.85
CA ALA A 84 -2.14 16.13 -3.51
C ALA A 84 -2.80 16.52 -2.16
N LYS A 85 -4.08 16.14 -1.98
CA LYS A 85 -4.76 16.27 -0.68
C LYS A 85 -4.46 15.11 0.25
N VAL A 86 -4.18 13.95 -0.33
CA VAL A 86 -3.84 12.72 0.38
C VAL A 86 -3.06 11.82 -0.57
N ILE A 87 -2.13 11.09 -0.04
CA ILE A 87 -1.40 10.04 -0.74
C ILE A 87 -1.77 8.71 -0.09
N VAL A 88 -2.06 7.71 -0.91
CA VAL A 88 -2.22 6.32 -0.47
C VAL A 88 -1.07 5.53 -1.10
N ALA A 89 -0.23 4.94 -0.28
CA ALA A 89 0.87 4.09 -0.70
C ALA A 89 0.70 2.69 -0.13
N ASP A 90 1.24 1.70 -0.80
CA ASP A 90 1.30 0.34 -0.29
C ASP A 90 2.74 -0.18 -0.16
N CYS A 91 2.91 -1.24 0.61
CA CYS A 91 4.21 -1.85 0.83
C CYS A 91 4.66 -2.79 -0.32
N ASN A 92 4.09 -2.69 -1.53
CA ASN A 92 4.63 -3.38 -2.70
C ASN A 92 5.89 -2.68 -3.23
N ILE A 93 5.97 -1.36 -3.11
CA ILE A 93 7.16 -0.60 -3.51
C ILE A 93 8.35 -0.88 -2.58
N SER A 94 9.57 -0.59 -3.03
CA SER A 94 10.78 -0.79 -2.24
C SER A 94 10.78 0.05 -0.97
N GLU A 95 11.50 -0.40 0.07
CA GLU A 95 11.67 0.37 1.31
C GLU A 95 12.26 1.75 1.03
N SER A 96 13.32 1.81 0.21
CA SER A 96 13.97 3.08 -0.15
C SER A 96 13.02 4.06 -0.83
N THR A 97 12.14 3.58 -1.71
CA THR A 97 11.13 4.40 -2.38
C THR A 97 10.07 4.90 -1.39
N LEU A 98 9.58 4.01 -0.52
CA LEU A 98 8.59 4.38 0.48
C LEU A 98 9.15 5.40 1.47
N VAL A 99 10.37 5.19 1.97
CA VAL A 99 11.07 6.14 2.86
C VAL A 99 11.29 7.47 2.17
N TRP A 100 11.70 7.45 0.90
CA TRP A 100 11.82 8.68 0.12
C TRP A 100 10.49 9.42 0.04
N LEU A 101 9.39 8.72 -0.26
CA LEU A 101 8.06 9.32 -0.31
C LEU A 101 7.66 9.95 1.02
N LEU A 102 7.82 9.23 2.13
CA LEU A 102 7.49 9.71 3.48
C LEU A 102 8.27 10.97 3.84
N ASN A 103 9.55 11.05 3.45
CA ASN A 103 10.40 12.21 3.71
C ASN A 103 10.11 13.41 2.79
N ASN A 104 9.54 13.18 1.61
CA ASN A 104 9.38 14.22 0.58
C ASN A 104 7.92 14.59 0.30
N ALA A 105 6.94 13.94 0.90
CA ALA A 105 5.51 14.27 0.73
C ALA A 105 5.12 15.66 1.28
N GLY A 106 6.03 16.32 2.00
CA GLY A 106 5.78 17.62 2.61
C GLY A 106 4.72 17.56 3.71
N LYS A 107 3.62 18.32 3.56
CA LYS A 107 2.50 18.32 4.51
C LYS A 107 1.35 17.39 4.10
N VAL A 108 1.48 16.68 3.00
CA VAL A 108 0.44 15.79 2.50
C VAL A 108 0.34 14.56 3.39
N PRO A 109 -0.84 14.24 3.94
CA PRO A 109 -0.99 13.04 4.76
C PRO A 109 -0.80 11.79 3.90
N VAL A 110 0.12 10.92 4.33
CA VAL A 110 0.40 9.64 3.67
C VAL A 110 -0.30 8.52 4.43
N PHE A 111 -1.16 7.80 3.74
CA PHE A 111 -1.85 6.60 4.21
C PHE A 111 -1.08 5.40 3.66
N VAL A 112 -0.80 4.42 4.52
CA VAL A 112 -0.04 3.24 4.11
C VAL A 112 -0.85 1.96 4.34
N ASP A 113 -0.93 1.12 3.31
CA ASP A 113 -1.40 -0.27 3.40
C ASP A 113 -0.19 -1.22 3.48
N PRO A 114 -0.07 -2.03 4.53
CA PRO A 114 1.07 -2.94 4.73
C PRO A 114 1.15 -4.09 3.73
N VAL A 115 0.04 -4.48 3.09
CA VAL A 115 -0.13 -5.56 2.10
C VAL A 115 0.05 -6.97 2.68
N SER A 116 1.09 -7.21 3.46
CA SER A 116 1.34 -8.51 4.08
C SER A 116 2.30 -8.40 5.27
N ALA A 117 2.27 -9.41 6.15
CA ALA A 117 3.16 -9.50 7.30
C ALA A 117 4.66 -9.44 6.91
N TRP A 118 5.02 -10.01 5.75
CA TRP A 118 6.40 -9.95 5.25
C TRP A 118 6.77 -8.54 4.77
N LYS A 119 5.88 -7.90 4.03
CA LYS A 119 6.16 -6.56 3.44
C LYS A 119 6.08 -5.44 4.46
N CYS A 120 5.26 -5.60 5.51
CA CYS A 120 5.05 -4.55 6.50
C CYS A 120 6.28 -4.23 7.36
N VAL A 121 7.23 -5.16 7.52
CA VAL A 121 8.39 -4.96 8.40
C VAL A 121 9.21 -3.73 8.02
N LYS A 122 9.23 -3.38 6.73
CA LYS A 122 9.97 -2.21 6.21
C LYS A 122 9.47 -0.86 6.76
N ILE A 123 8.24 -0.77 7.26
CA ILE A 123 7.70 0.50 7.79
C ILE A 123 7.84 0.63 9.30
N ARG A 124 8.35 -0.37 10.00
CA ARG A 124 8.39 -0.40 11.47
C ARG A 124 9.12 0.80 12.07
N GLU A 125 10.25 1.17 11.49
CA GLU A 125 11.08 2.30 11.95
C GLU A 125 10.57 3.66 11.42
N HIS A 126 9.51 3.67 10.60
CA HIS A 126 9.00 4.85 9.91
C HIS A 126 7.59 5.25 10.33
N LEU A 127 7.05 4.64 11.38
CA LEU A 127 5.66 4.86 11.84
C LEU A 127 5.35 6.33 12.14
N ALA A 128 6.30 7.07 12.69
CA ALA A 128 6.15 8.49 13.00
C ALA A 128 5.98 9.40 11.76
N GLN A 129 6.35 8.91 10.57
CA GLN A 129 6.20 9.64 9.31
C GLN A 129 4.88 9.30 8.59
N ILE A 130 4.17 8.25 9.04
CA ILE A 130 2.93 7.77 8.47
C ILE A 130 1.75 8.48 9.14
N HIS A 131 0.88 9.10 8.33
CA HIS A 131 -0.33 9.72 8.86
C HIS A 131 -1.37 8.67 9.27
N THR A 132 -1.64 7.70 8.42
CA THR A 132 -2.60 6.64 8.70
C THR A 132 -2.05 5.30 8.23
N LEU A 133 -2.05 4.32 9.11
CA LEU A 133 -1.71 2.94 8.79
C LEU A 133 -2.95 2.05 8.86
N LYS A 134 -3.14 1.19 7.85
CA LYS A 134 -4.30 0.27 7.79
C LYS A 134 -3.85 -1.20 7.77
N PRO A 135 -3.38 -1.75 8.88
CA PRO A 135 -2.99 -3.15 8.97
C PRO A 135 -4.20 -4.06 9.17
N ASN A 136 -4.06 -5.32 8.81
CA ASN A 136 -4.86 -6.41 9.34
C ASN A 136 -4.26 -6.93 10.67
N ARG A 137 -4.90 -7.94 11.29
CA ARG A 137 -4.43 -8.53 12.57
C ARG A 137 -2.98 -9.00 12.50
N LEU A 138 -2.67 -9.83 11.51
CA LEU A 138 -1.35 -10.45 11.37
C LEU A 138 -0.25 -9.40 11.12
N GLU A 139 -0.54 -8.40 10.32
CA GLU A 139 0.38 -7.29 10.07
C GLU A 139 0.62 -6.45 11.32
N ALA A 140 -0.45 -6.17 12.09
CA ALA A 140 -0.34 -5.44 13.34
C ALA A 140 0.45 -6.21 14.40
N GLU A 141 0.23 -7.52 14.53
CA GLU A 141 1.02 -8.40 15.39
C GLU A 141 2.49 -8.45 14.97
N THR A 142 2.74 -8.55 13.66
CA THR A 142 4.11 -8.57 13.11
C THR A 142 4.86 -7.29 13.43
N LEU A 143 4.21 -6.13 13.28
CA LEU A 143 4.82 -4.84 13.55
C LEU A 143 5.03 -4.58 15.04
N SER A 144 4.01 -4.86 15.86
CA SER A 144 4.04 -4.54 17.29
C SER A 144 4.72 -5.60 18.14
N GLY A 145 4.70 -6.86 17.71
CA GLY A 145 5.07 -8.01 18.54
C GLY A 145 4.02 -8.36 19.60
N ILE A 146 2.83 -7.76 19.56
CA ILE A 146 1.74 -7.97 20.52
C ILE A 146 0.67 -8.84 19.85
N SER A 147 0.29 -9.94 20.52
CA SER A 147 -0.78 -10.81 20.01
C SER A 147 -2.14 -10.14 20.08
N LEU A 148 -2.95 -10.35 19.04
CA LEU A 148 -4.29 -9.82 18.84
C LEU A 148 -5.32 -10.97 18.87
N SER A 149 -5.46 -11.61 20.05
CA SER A 149 -6.33 -12.77 20.21
C SER A 149 -7.80 -12.38 20.22
N ASP A 150 -8.12 -11.22 20.78
CA ASP A 150 -9.49 -10.71 20.84
C ASP A 150 -9.53 -9.18 20.59
N ARG A 151 -10.75 -8.63 20.64
CA ARG A 151 -10.98 -7.21 20.42
C ARG A 151 -10.37 -6.30 21.50
N ASN A 152 -10.17 -6.81 22.72
CA ASN A 152 -9.63 -6.03 23.82
C ASN A 152 -8.13 -5.79 23.66
N ASP A 153 -7.44 -6.65 22.89
CA ASP A 153 -6.03 -6.46 22.57
C ASP A 153 -5.79 -5.33 21.57
N ALA A 154 -6.83 -4.93 20.83
CA ALA A 154 -6.71 -3.86 19.83
C ALA A 154 -6.27 -2.52 20.44
N GLU A 155 -6.72 -2.21 21.67
CA GLU A 155 -6.30 -1.01 22.37
C GLU A 155 -4.81 -1.05 22.74
N LYS A 156 -4.32 -2.19 23.23
CA LYS A 156 -2.89 -2.37 23.55
C LYS A 156 -2.01 -2.18 22.31
N VAL A 157 -2.43 -2.78 21.20
CA VAL A 157 -1.75 -2.64 19.91
C VAL A 157 -1.79 -1.19 19.44
N ALA A 158 -2.93 -0.50 19.54
CA ALA A 158 -3.07 0.90 19.17
C ALA A 158 -2.15 1.81 20.02
N VAL A 159 -2.10 1.60 21.34
CA VAL A 159 -1.17 2.32 22.23
C VAL A 159 0.26 2.14 21.78
N TRP A 160 0.65 0.89 21.42
CA TRP A 160 2.00 0.64 20.90
C TRP A 160 2.28 1.46 19.63
N PHE A 161 1.37 1.45 18.64
CA PHE A 161 1.55 2.23 17.41
C PHE A 161 1.67 3.72 17.68
N HIS A 162 0.81 4.28 18.55
CA HIS A 162 0.85 5.70 18.87
C HIS A 162 2.10 6.09 19.66
N THR A 163 2.60 5.23 20.55
CA THR A 163 3.88 5.48 21.25
C THR A 163 5.09 5.45 20.31
N HIS A 164 4.95 4.78 19.13
CA HIS A 164 5.95 4.81 18.06
C HIS A 164 5.69 5.93 17.04
N GLY A 165 4.80 6.86 17.36
CA GLY A 165 4.59 8.08 16.58
C GLY A 165 3.54 8.00 15.48
N LEU A 166 2.86 6.86 15.28
CA LEU A 166 1.77 6.76 14.32
C LEU A 166 0.63 7.70 14.69
N ASN A 167 0.17 8.52 13.73
CA ASN A 167 -0.90 9.46 14.00
C ASN A 167 -2.28 8.77 14.04
N ARG A 168 -2.60 7.89 13.09
CA ARG A 168 -3.89 7.19 13.02
C ARG A 168 -3.73 5.73 12.68
N LEU A 169 -4.49 4.90 13.37
CA LEU A 169 -4.57 3.45 13.12
C LEU A 169 -5.96 3.07 12.63
N VAL A 170 -6.03 2.29 11.55
CA VAL A 170 -7.26 1.66 11.04
C VAL A 170 -7.01 0.16 10.98
N LEU A 171 -7.24 -0.54 12.08
CA LEU A 171 -6.96 -1.96 12.21
C LEU A 171 -8.15 -2.79 11.73
N SER A 172 -7.98 -3.53 10.64
CA SER A 172 -9.00 -4.44 10.13
C SER A 172 -8.94 -5.80 10.84
N MET A 173 -10.08 -6.26 11.37
CA MET A 173 -10.18 -7.46 12.20
C MET A 173 -11.10 -8.53 11.59
N GLY A 174 -11.26 -8.55 10.27
CA GLY A 174 -12.11 -9.50 9.56
C GLY A 174 -13.58 -9.38 10.00
N GLY A 175 -14.18 -10.50 10.42
CA GLY A 175 -15.58 -10.53 10.87
C GLY A 175 -15.87 -9.70 12.13
N ASP A 176 -14.85 -9.32 12.91
CA ASP A 176 -14.98 -8.47 14.10
C ASP A 176 -14.99 -6.97 13.77
N GLY A 177 -14.93 -6.62 12.48
CA GLY A 177 -15.04 -5.25 12.00
C GLY A 177 -13.70 -4.51 11.96
N VAL A 178 -13.72 -3.23 12.33
CA VAL A 178 -12.57 -2.33 12.28
C VAL A 178 -12.41 -1.61 13.62
N TYR A 179 -11.19 -1.54 14.10
CA TYR A 179 -10.81 -0.67 15.21
C TYR A 179 -10.12 0.59 14.64
N TYR A 180 -10.53 1.74 15.13
CA TYR A 180 -9.99 3.04 14.72
C TYR A 180 -9.53 3.85 15.95
N SER A 181 -8.35 4.43 15.85
CA SER A 181 -7.80 5.35 16.86
C SER A 181 -6.97 6.46 16.25
#